data_ad73c5c5ab75b4bdcbeddc33d7d40044
#
_entry.id   ad73c5c5ab75b4bdcbeddc33d7d40044
#
_cell.length_a   1.000
_cell.length_b   1.000
_cell.length_c   1.000
_cell.angle_alpha   90.00
_cell.angle_beta   90.00
_cell.angle_gamma   90.00
#
_symmetry.space_group_name_H-M   'P 1'
#
loop_
_entity.id
_entity.type
_entity.pdbx_description
1 polymer ?
#
loop_
_entity_poly.entity_id
_entity_poly.type
_entity_poly.pdbx_seq_one_letter_code
_entity_poly.pdbx_strand_id
1 'polypeptide(L)'
;MRAGFPFSHHVLFEAGSPTGDLAWYLRDGTGTQVTAGTITPAAGSTSTLITVLATHNELPLGSLRAVRELIWQYPTAQGLQLGSIQYQLDGNLPFPASPDGVRNKIGVPSESILDEEFDLIAAYWDFEDLVTANALASFNNTQGKEAFRIADAIEAMAALSILSTLSIRIAQRESSGTNEYVRGEIDWRKIEDNLRVLVEIGRTTVQPGEAADAEYGSLFIVATGPDRLTG
;
A
#
# COMPACT_ATOMS: atom_id res chain seq x y z
N MET A 1 0.53 6.17 -4.61
CA MET A 1 1.74 6.84 -5.19
C MET A 1 2.60 7.37 -4.06
N ARG A 2 3.93 7.32 -4.17
CA ARG A 2 4.84 7.80 -3.11
C ARG A 2 4.86 9.33 -3.07
N ALA A 3 4.71 9.90 -1.86
CA ALA A 3 4.80 11.35 -1.63
C ALA A 3 6.20 11.90 -1.97
N GLY A 4 6.27 13.17 -2.38
CA GLY A 4 7.53 13.81 -2.78
C GLY A 4 8.06 13.39 -4.17
N PHE A 5 7.26 12.66 -4.98
CA PHE A 5 7.59 12.31 -6.36
C PHE A 5 6.69 13.06 -7.34
N PRO A 6 7.18 13.35 -8.57
CA PRO A 6 6.34 13.97 -9.59
C PRO A 6 5.26 12.98 -10.05
N PHE A 7 4.10 13.52 -10.39
CA PHE A 7 3.00 12.77 -10.98
C PHE A 7 2.76 13.25 -12.40
N SER A 8 2.60 12.33 -13.34
CA SER A 8 2.29 12.67 -14.73
C SER A 8 1.04 11.91 -15.19
N HIS A 9 0.13 12.65 -15.84
CA HIS A 9 -1.11 12.10 -16.37
C HIS A 9 -1.30 12.50 -17.83
N HIS A 10 -1.58 11.52 -18.69
CA HIS A 10 -1.94 11.74 -20.08
C HIS A 10 -3.42 12.06 -20.22
N VAL A 11 -3.73 13.27 -20.69
CA VAL A 11 -5.09 13.64 -21.04
C VAL A 11 -5.31 13.29 -22.51
N LEU A 12 -6.24 12.40 -22.78
CA LEU A 12 -6.67 12.03 -24.13
C LEU A 12 -7.78 12.97 -24.59
N PHE A 13 -7.71 13.44 -25.83
CA PHE A 13 -8.68 14.37 -26.42
C PHE A 13 -9.75 13.61 -27.20
N GLU A 14 -10.60 12.86 -26.49
CA GLU A 14 -11.65 12.00 -27.08
C GLU A 14 -12.72 12.80 -27.83
N ALA A 15 -13.02 14.01 -27.38
CA ALA A 15 -13.99 14.91 -28.02
C ALA A 15 -13.43 15.75 -29.14
N GLY A 16 -12.24 15.42 -29.63
CA GLY A 16 -11.51 16.14 -30.69
C GLY A 16 -10.41 17.06 -30.16
N SER A 17 -9.55 17.52 -31.08
CA SER A 17 -8.41 18.36 -30.74
C SER A 17 -8.84 19.65 -30.03
N PRO A 18 -8.10 20.09 -29.01
CA PRO A 18 -8.35 21.36 -28.35
C PRO A 18 -8.30 22.54 -29.31
N THR A 19 -9.20 23.50 -29.14
CA THR A 19 -9.20 24.78 -29.86
C THR A 19 -8.51 25.92 -29.11
N GLY A 20 -8.00 25.62 -27.91
CA GLY A 20 -7.30 26.57 -27.05
C GLY A 20 -6.51 25.82 -25.95
N ASP A 21 -6.07 26.58 -24.97
CA ASP A 21 -5.25 26.06 -23.88
C ASP A 21 -6.02 25.08 -22.99
N LEU A 22 -5.31 24.06 -22.50
CA LEU A 22 -5.75 23.20 -21.43
C LEU A 22 -5.36 23.84 -20.10
N ALA A 23 -6.35 24.21 -19.29
CA ALA A 23 -6.14 24.63 -17.92
C ALA A 23 -6.29 23.43 -16.98
N TRP A 24 -5.42 23.35 -15.98
CA TRP A 24 -5.49 22.32 -14.96
C TRP A 24 -5.23 22.88 -13.57
N TYR A 25 -5.76 22.23 -12.55
CA TYR A 25 -5.51 22.55 -11.15
C TYR A 25 -5.52 21.29 -10.30
N LEU A 26 -4.69 21.32 -9.24
CA LEU A 26 -4.56 20.27 -8.28
C LEU A 26 -5.24 20.68 -6.98
N ARG A 27 -6.08 19.84 -6.42
CA ARG A 27 -6.70 20.02 -5.11
C ARG A 27 -6.21 18.97 -4.13
N ASP A 28 -6.23 19.34 -2.86
CA ASP A 28 -6.07 18.38 -1.76
C ASP A 28 -7.40 17.70 -1.40
N GLY A 29 -7.35 16.75 -0.45
CA GLY A 29 -8.53 16.01 0.01
C GLY A 29 -9.60 16.88 0.69
N THR A 30 -9.29 18.14 1.05
CA THR A 30 -10.25 19.12 1.59
C THR A 30 -10.89 19.99 0.49
N GLY A 31 -10.44 19.83 -0.76
CA GLY A 31 -10.86 20.64 -1.89
C GLY A 31 -10.07 21.93 -2.07
N THR A 32 -9.04 22.20 -1.23
CA THR A 32 -8.19 23.37 -1.32
C THR A 32 -7.24 23.23 -2.51
N GLN A 33 -7.12 24.29 -3.32
CA GLN A 33 -6.21 24.30 -4.46
C GLN A 33 -4.74 24.35 -3.98
N VAL A 34 -3.97 23.35 -4.41
CA VAL A 34 -2.53 23.23 -4.14
C VAL A 34 -1.72 23.99 -5.18
N THR A 35 -2.05 23.82 -6.46
CA THR A 35 -1.39 24.46 -7.60
C THR A 35 -2.30 24.43 -8.83
N ALA A 36 -1.92 25.20 -9.86
CA ALA A 36 -2.59 25.22 -11.15
C ALA A 36 -1.59 25.48 -12.26
N GLY A 37 -1.98 25.20 -13.50
CA GLY A 37 -1.16 25.49 -14.67
C GLY A 37 -1.98 25.49 -15.95
N THR A 38 -1.30 25.85 -17.02
CA THR A 38 -1.87 25.88 -18.37
C THR A 38 -0.89 25.26 -19.34
N ILE A 39 -1.40 24.50 -20.29
CA ILE A 39 -0.62 23.85 -21.35
C ILE A 39 -1.27 24.24 -22.69
N THR A 40 -0.47 24.70 -23.63
CA THR A 40 -0.93 24.89 -25.01
C THR A 40 -0.67 23.60 -25.79
N PRO A 41 -1.69 22.77 -26.09
CA PRO A 41 -1.50 21.56 -26.87
C PRO A 41 -1.03 21.89 -28.29
N ALA A 42 -0.21 21.02 -28.88
CA ALA A 42 0.16 21.18 -30.28
C ALA A 42 -1.07 21.03 -31.18
N ALA A 43 -1.10 21.78 -32.28
CA ALA A 43 -2.20 21.70 -33.24
C ALA A 43 -2.38 20.28 -33.77
N GLY A 44 -3.60 19.77 -33.70
CA GLY A 44 -3.93 18.41 -34.14
C GLY A 44 -3.49 17.29 -33.17
N SER A 45 -2.98 17.62 -31.99
CA SER A 45 -2.63 16.61 -30.99
C SER A 45 -3.88 15.86 -30.50
N THR A 46 -3.72 14.57 -30.25
CA THR A 46 -4.75 13.69 -29.67
C THR A 46 -4.60 13.50 -28.17
N SER A 47 -3.51 14.01 -27.59
CA SER A 47 -3.25 13.95 -26.16
C SER A 47 -2.26 15.02 -25.71
N THR A 48 -2.20 15.26 -24.42
CA THR A 48 -1.16 16.07 -23.78
C THR A 48 -0.79 15.47 -22.42
N LEU A 49 0.39 15.85 -21.91
CA LEU A 49 0.88 15.39 -20.61
C LEU A 49 0.80 16.51 -19.59
N ILE A 50 0.07 16.31 -18.51
CA ILE A 50 0.13 17.17 -17.33
C ILE A 50 1.18 16.59 -16.38
N THR A 51 2.12 17.41 -15.93
CA THR A 51 3.11 17.01 -14.91
C THR A 51 2.95 17.88 -13.67
N VAL A 52 2.63 17.22 -12.56
CA VAL A 52 2.62 17.82 -11.23
C VAL A 52 4.00 17.64 -10.61
N LEU A 53 4.63 18.72 -10.18
CA LEU A 53 5.97 18.69 -9.60
C LEU A 53 5.97 17.96 -8.24
N ALA A 54 7.11 17.40 -7.87
CA ALA A 54 7.32 16.68 -6.59
C ALA A 54 6.94 17.56 -5.37
N THR A 55 7.25 18.85 -5.40
CA THR A 55 6.93 19.81 -4.33
C THR A 55 5.44 20.00 -4.07
N HIS A 56 4.57 19.71 -5.04
CA HIS A 56 3.11 19.79 -4.90
C HIS A 56 2.51 18.44 -4.43
N ASN A 57 3.33 17.40 -4.41
CA ASN A 57 2.99 16.06 -3.93
C ASN A 57 3.61 15.75 -2.56
N GLU A 58 3.94 16.77 -1.79
CA GLU A 58 4.35 16.61 -0.41
C GLU A 58 3.13 16.34 0.48
N LEU A 59 3.34 15.56 1.53
CA LEU A 59 2.32 15.30 2.55
C LEU A 59 2.21 16.50 3.50
N PRO A 60 1.01 16.78 4.03
CA PRO A 60 0.88 17.66 5.18
C PRO A 60 1.72 17.16 6.35
N LEU A 61 2.24 18.09 7.15
CA LEU A 61 3.05 17.74 8.31
C LEU A 61 2.29 16.79 9.25
N GLY A 62 2.94 15.68 9.61
CA GLY A 62 2.36 14.65 10.49
C GLY A 62 1.40 13.68 9.79
N SER A 63 1.20 13.80 8.47
CA SER A 63 0.35 12.86 7.73
C SER A 63 1.18 11.79 7.03
N LEU A 64 0.72 10.53 7.10
CA LEU A 64 1.30 9.42 6.34
C LEU A 64 0.61 9.22 4.99
N ARG A 65 -0.57 9.80 4.82
CA ARG A 65 -1.37 9.65 3.60
C ARG A 65 -2.15 10.93 3.30
N ALA A 66 -2.27 11.26 2.02
CA ALA A 66 -3.13 12.33 1.54
C ALA A 66 -3.74 11.96 0.19
N VAL A 67 -4.91 12.54 -0.11
CA VAL A 67 -5.55 12.42 -1.43
C VAL A 67 -5.30 13.70 -2.21
N ARG A 68 -5.08 13.54 -3.51
CA ARG A 68 -5.01 14.63 -4.48
C ARG A 68 -6.02 14.39 -5.59
N GLU A 69 -6.60 15.48 -6.08
CA GLU A 69 -7.47 15.48 -7.26
C GLU A 69 -6.89 16.42 -8.31
N LEU A 70 -6.47 15.86 -9.44
CA LEU A 70 -6.07 16.63 -10.62
C LEU A 70 -7.31 16.83 -11.49
N ILE A 71 -7.67 18.08 -11.75
CA ILE A 71 -8.81 18.46 -12.56
C ILE A 71 -8.26 19.25 -13.75
N TRP A 72 -8.82 19.00 -14.94
CA TRP A 72 -8.44 19.74 -16.15
C TRP A 72 -9.67 20.10 -16.97
N GLN A 73 -9.50 21.15 -17.76
CA GLN A 73 -10.52 21.60 -18.72
C GLN A 73 -9.86 22.10 -20.00
N TYR A 74 -10.48 21.87 -21.11
CA TYR A 74 -10.02 22.38 -22.41
C TYR A 74 -11.21 22.65 -23.34
N PRO A 75 -11.15 23.72 -24.17
CA PRO A 75 -12.17 24.01 -25.17
C PRO A 75 -12.00 23.12 -26.40
N THR A 76 -13.10 22.71 -26.99
CA THR A 76 -13.17 22.04 -28.29
C THR A 76 -14.21 22.72 -29.19
N ALA A 77 -14.30 22.31 -30.44
CA ALA A 77 -15.37 22.78 -31.35
C ALA A 77 -16.78 22.40 -30.86
N GLN A 78 -16.88 21.41 -29.97
CA GLN A 78 -18.14 20.91 -29.40
C GLN A 78 -18.46 21.51 -28.02
N GLY A 79 -17.58 22.35 -27.47
CA GLY A 79 -17.75 22.97 -26.16
C GLY A 79 -16.58 22.68 -25.20
N LEU A 80 -16.76 23.09 -23.95
CA LEU A 80 -15.77 22.88 -22.90
C LEU A 80 -15.81 21.42 -22.42
N GLN A 81 -14.67 20.76 -22.43
CA GLN A 81 -14.46 19.42 -21.89
C GLN A 81 -13.81 19.52 -20.51
N LEU A 82 -14.28 18.67 -19.59
CA LEU A 82 -13.82 18.59 -18.21
C LEU A 82 -13.42 17.15 -17.89
N GLY A 83 -12.37 16.98 -17.11
CA GLY A 83 -11.99 15.67 -16.57
C GLY A 83 -11.30 15.80 -15.22
N SER A 84 -11.28 14.73 -14.48
CA SER A 84 -10.52 14.64 -13.23
C SER A 84 -9.99 13.25 -12.98
N ILE A 85 -8.94 13.17 -12.16
CA ILE A 85 -8.42 11.92 -11.62
C ILE A 85 -8.02 12.15 -10.17
N GLN A 86 -8.40 11.22 -9.31
CA GLN A 86 -7.94 11.20 -7.93
C GLN A 86 -6.78 10.21 -7.79
N TYR A 87 -5.80 10.58 -6.99
CA TYR A 87 -4.70 9.70 -6.61
C TYR A 87 -4.31 9.92 -5.15
N GLN A 88 -3.73 8.88 -4.58
CA GLN A 88 -3.32 8.84 -3.20
C GLN A 88 -1.81 9.05 -3.10
N LEU A 89 -1.39 9.86 -2.16
CA LEU A 89 0.00 10.04 -1.77
C LEU A 89 0.24 9.24 -0.50
N ASP A 90 1.24 8.39 -0.51
CA ASP A 90 1.67 7.60 0.63
C ASP A 90 3.09 8.04 1.06
N GLY A 91 3.25 8.26 2.35
CA GLY A 91 4.51 8.60 2.99
C GLY A 91 5.34 7.36 3.34
N ASN A 92 6.46 7.62 4.00
CA ASN A 92 7.26 6.56 4.59
C ASN A 92 6.71 6.22 5.98
N LEU A 93 6.59 4.94 6.26
CA LEU A 93 6.29 4.48 7.60
C LEU A 93 7.46 4.81 8.54
N PRO A 94 7.18 5.11 9.82
CA PRO A 94 8.22 5.33 10.84
C PRO A 94 8.97 4.05 11.21
N PHE A 95 8.43 2.88 10.86
CA PHE A 95 9.01 1.55 11.08
C PHE A 95 9.39 0.88 9.77
N PRO A 96 10.42 -0.03 9.77
CA PRO A 96 10.94 -0.64 8.55
C PRO A 96 10.06 -1.79 8.01
N ALA A 97 8.74 -1.63 8.02
CA ALA A 97 7.82 -2.60 7.42
C ALA A 97 7.86 -2.54 5.88
N SER A 98 7.76 -3.69 5.23
CA SER A 98 7.90 -3.81 3.79
C SER A 98 6.93 -4.84 3.18
N PRO A 99 6.57 -4.71 1.88
CA PRO A 99 5.79 -5.72 1.16
C PRO A 99 6.47 -7.10 1.16
N ASP A 100 7.79 -7.15 1.04
CA ASP A 100 8.55 -8.41 1.08
C ASP A 100 8.47 -9.07 2.47
N GLY A 101 8.47 -8.28 3.54
CA GLY A 101 8.25 -8.78 4.90
C GLY A 101 6.88 -9.44 5.05
N VAL A 102 5.84 -8.83 4.47
CA VAL A 102 4.48 -9.41 4.44
C VAL A 102 4.48 -10.75 3.69
N ARG A 103 5.04 -10.79 2.46
CA ARG A 103 5.12 -12.02 1.66
C ARG A 103 5.84 -13.15 2.39
N ASN A 104 6.94 -12.84 3.04
CA ASN A 104 7.72 -13.81 3.80
C ASN A 104 6.91 -14.43 4.95
N LYS A 105 6.03 -13.64 5.60
CA LYS A 105 5.20 -14.12 6.71
C LYS A 105 4.10 -15.08 6.25
N ILE A 106 3.59 -14.93 5.04
CA ILE A 106 2.55 -15.78 4.45
C ILE A 106 3.12 -16.88 3.53
N GLY A 107 4.44 -16.84 3.26
CA GLY A 107 5.11 -17.84 2.44
C GLY A 107 4.78 -17.81 0.96
N VAL A 108 4.49 -16.62 0.40
CA VAL A 108 4.17 -16.44 -1.01
C VAL A 108 5.30 -15.74 -1.76
N PRO A 109 5.57 -16.11 -3.04
CA PRO A 109 6.58 -15.44 -3.85
C PRO A 109 6.08 -14.06 -4.33
N SER A 110 7.03 -13.19 -4.73
CA SER A 110 6.76 -11.81 -5.16
C SER A 110 5.84 -11.72 -6.38
N GLU A 111 5.83 -12.74 -7.24
CA GLU A 111 4.98 -12.77 -8.43
C GLU A 111 3.50 -13.07 -8.12
N SER A 112 3.20 -13.52 -6.90
CA SER A 112 1.85 -13.92 -6.50
C SER A 112 0.99 -12.77 -6.03
N ILE A 113 1.61 -11.74 -5.43
CA ILE A 113 0.93 -10.57 -4.87
C ILE A 113 1.78 -9.35 -5.16
N LEU A 114 1.20 -8.33 -5.78
CA LEU A 114 1.87 -7.07 -6.08
C LEU A 114 2.06 -6.22 -4.81
N ASP A 115 3.06 -5.33 -4.81
CA ASP A 115 3.35 -4.45 -3.68
C ASP A 115 2.15 -3.54 -3.34
N GLU A 116 1.42 -3.10 -4.37
CA GLU A 116 0.26 -2.23 -4.26
C GLU A 116 -0.96 -2.89 -3.60
N GLU A 117 -0.95 -4.22 -3.46
CA GLU A 117 -2.02 -4.96 -2.79
C GLU A 117 -1.87 -4.93 -1.26
N PHE A 118 -0.71 -4.52 -0.74
CA PHE A 118 -0.45 -4.39 0.69
C PHE A 118 -0.64 -2.96 1.15
N ASP A 119 -1.68 -2.68 1.92
CA ASP A 119 -1.86 -1.38 2.55
C ASP A 119 -1.15 -1.31 3.90
N LEU A 120 0.18 -1.13 3.86
CA LEU A 120 1.00 -1.03 5.07
C LEU A 120 0.68 0.20 5.93
N ILE A 121 0.18 1.27 5.33
CA ILE A 121 -0.21 2.48 6.09
C ILE A 121 -1.52 2.22 6.85
N ALA A 122 -2.50 1.55 6.24
CA ALA A 122 -3.69 1.12 6.95
C ALA A 122 -3.34 0.16 8.08
N ALA A 123 -2.48 -0.85 7.82
CA ALA A 123 -2.02 -1.78 8.84
C ALA A 123 -1.26 -1.09 9.99
N TYR A 124 -0.50 -0.02 9.70
CA TYR A 124 0.14 0.81 10.72
C TYR A 124 -0.90 1.51 11.60
N TRP A 125 -1.93 2.13 11.02
CA TRP A 125 -2.99 2.77 11.79
C TRP A 125 -3.80 1.77 12.61
N ASP A 126 -4.15 0.63 12.03
CA ASP A 126 -4.83 -0.45 12.76
C ASP A 126 -3.99 -0.95 13.95
N PHE A 127 -2.66 -1.00 13.79
CA PHE A 127 -1.75 -1.34 14.88
C PHE A 127 -1.66 -0.22 15.93
N GLU A 128 -1.59 1.04 15.49
CA GLU A 128 -1.58 2.23 16.38
C GLU A 128 -2.85 2.26 17.24
N ASP A 129 -4.00 1.90 16.69
CA ASP A 129 -5.28 1.82 17.41
C ASP A 129 -5.30 0.72 18.50
N LEU A 130 -4.45 -0.30 18.38
CA LEU A 130 -4.26 -1.30 19.44
C LEU A 130 -3.39 -0.79 20.59
N VAL A 131 -2.64 0.28 20.38
CA VAL A 131 -1.75 0.88 21.38
C VAL A 131 -2.55 1.84 22.25
N THR A 132 -2.51 1.65 23.57
CA THR A 132 -3.21 2.54 24.50
C THR A 132 -2.64 3.96 24.43
N ALA A 133 -3.48 4.96 24.73
CA ALA A 133 -3.08 6.37 24.74
C ALA A 133 -1.82 6.64 25.59
N ASN A 134 -1.63 5.90 26.69
CA ASN A 134 -0.47 6.03 27.58
C ASN A 134 0.82 5.48 26.95
N ALA A 135 0.72 4.56 25.99
CA ALA A 135 1.86 3.93 25.32
C ALA A 135 2.23 4.61 23.99
N LEU A 136 1.38 5.50 23.45
CA LEU A 136 1.63 6.18 22.17
C LEU A 136 2.95 6.97 22.15
N ALA A 137 3.32 7.61 23.25
CA ALA A 137 4.60 8.32 23.33
C ALA A 137 5.79 7.36 23.25
N SER A 138 5.70 6.19 23.87
CA SER A 138 6.70 5.11 23.77
C SER A 138 6.74 4.54 22.36
N PHE A 139 5.58 4.25 21.77
CA PHE A 139 5.43 3.78 20.41
C PHE A 139 6.14 4.68 19.40
N ASN A 140 5.85 5.98 19.41
CA ASN A 140 6.42 6.96 18.48
C ASN A 140 7.94 7.17 18.65
N ASN A 141 8.51 6.82 19.80
CA ASN A 141 9.94 6.95 20.09
C ASN A 141 10.70 5.62 20.02
N THR A 142 10.03 4.52 19.67
CA THR A 142 10.65 3.18 19.62
C THR A 142 11.70 3.10 18.51
N GLN A 143 12.87 2.60 18.84
CA GLN A 143 14.01 2.47 17.93
C GLN A 143 14.72 1.11 18.07
N GLY A 144 15.65 0.84 17.18
CA GLY A 144 16.50 -0.34 17.23
C GLY A 144 15.71 -1.64 17.09
N LYS A 145 16.02 -2.64 17.91
CA LYS A 145 15.42 -3.98 17.84
C LYS A 145 13.91 -3.99 18.07
N GLU A 146 13.41 -3.09 18.89
CA GLU A 146 11.98 -2.98 19.18
C GLU A 146 11.21 -2.43 17.99
N ALA A 147 11.81 -1.49 17.24
CA ALA A 147 11.23 -0.99 15.99
C ALA A 147 11.02 -2.10 14.95
N PHE A 148 11.91 -3.09 14.87
CA PHE A 148 11.75 -4.26 14.00
C PHE A 148 10.60 -5.16 14.46
N ARG A 149 10.38 -5.33 15.77
CA ARG A 149 9.23 -6.09 16.29
C ARG A 149 7.90 -5.43 15.97
N ILE A 150 7.88 -4.09 16.00
CA ILE A 150 6.69 -3.33 15.59
C ILE A 150 6.49 -3.45 14.07
N ALA A 151 7.57 -3.36 13.28
CA ALA A 151 7.49 -3.61 11.84
C ALA A 151 6.93 -5.00 11.52
N ASP A 152 7.40 -6.04 12.22
CA ASP A 152 6.88 -7.41 12.10
C ASP A 152 5.37 -7.49 12.42
N ALA A 153 4.90 -6.76 13.41
CA ALA A 153 3.49 -6.70 13.75
C ALA A 153 2.65 -5.99 12.69
N ILE A 154 3.12 -4.85 12.16
CA ILE A 154 2.46 -4.13 11.07
C ILE A 154 2.39 -4.99 9.80
N GLU A 155 3.47 -5.69 9.45
CA GLU A 155 3.51 -6.62 8.33
C GLU A 155 2.54 -7.79 8.55
N ALA A 156 2.43 -8.30 9.79
CA ALA A 156 1.48 -9.35 10.13
C ALA A 156 0.03 -8.87 10.01
N MET A 157 -0.28 -7.62 10.39
CA MET A 157 -1.61 -7.04 10.20
C MET A 157 -1.95 -6.87 8.72
N ALA A 158 -1.01 -6.38 7.92
CA ALA A 158 -1.19 -6.29 6.47
C ALA A 158 -1.42 -7.69 5.85
N ALA A 159 -0.70 -8.72 6.33
CA ALA A 159 -0.91 -10.10 5.91
C ALA A 159 -2.31 -10.61 6.27
N LEU A 160 -2.79 -10.35 7.49
CA LEU A 160 -4.12 -10.75 7.96
C LEU A 160 -5.24 -10.13 7.11
N SER A 161 -5.08 -8.87 6.67
CA SER A 161 -6.11 -8.19 5.87
C SER A 161 -6.35 -8.84 4.51
N ILE A 162 -5.33 -9.48 3.91
CA ILE A 162 -5.42 -10.12 2.59
C ILE A 162 -5.62 -11.65 2.68
N LEU A 163 -5.43 -12.26 3.84
CA LEU A 163 -5.38 -13.72 4.00
C LEU A 163 -6.67 -14.41 3.49
N SER A 164 -7.83 -13.82 3.75
CA SER A 164 -9.12 -14.35 3.30
C SER A 164 -9.26 -14.37 1.77
N THR A 165 -8.76 -13.35 1.09
CA THR A 165 -8.79 -13.27 -0.38
C THR A 165 -7.75 -14.17 -1.01
N LEU A 166 -6.63 -14.38 -0.34
CA LEU A 166 -5.53 -15.21 -0.81
C LEU A 166 -5.94 -16.67 -0.92
N SER A 167 -6.64 -17.18 0.08
CA SER A 167 -7.14 -18.57 0.09
C SER A 167 -8.02 -18.89 -1.12
N ILE A 168 -8.86 -17.93 -1.53
CA ILE A 168 -9.72 -18.05 -2.71
C ILE A 168 -8.90 -17.98 -4.01
N ARG A 169 -7.94 -17.07 -4.11
CA ARG A 169 -7.10 -16.88 -5.31
C ARG A 169 -6.19 -18.07 -5.59
N ILE A 170 -5.60 -18.65 -4.55
CA ILE A 170 -4.71 -19.80 -4.69
C ILE A 170 -5.51 -21.05 -5.11
N ALA A 171 -6.65 -21.29 -4.52
CA ALA A 171 -7.54 -22.40 -4.91
C ALA A 171 -8.01 -22.29 -6.37
N GLN A 172 -8.29 -21.06 -6.86
CA GLN A 172 -8.68 -20.84 -8.26
C GLN A 172 -7.52 -21.09 -9.25
N ARG A 173 -6.27 -20.85 -8.90
CA ARG A 173 -5.12 -21.13 -9.75
C ARG A 173 -4.81 -22.62 -9.85
N GLU A 174 -5.06 -23.39 -8.80
CA GLU A 174 -4.85 -24.83 -8.80
C GLU A 174 -5.86 -25.58 -9.67
N SER A 175 -7.07 -25.05 -9.85
CA SER A 175 -8.14 -25.69 -10.64
C SER A 175 -8.03 -25.49 -12.15
N SER A 176 -7.15 -24.64 -12.66
CA SER A 176 -7.05 -24.26 -14.08
C SER A 176 -5.86 -24.88 -14.82
N GLY A 177 -5.04 -25.71 -14.20
CA GLY A 177 -3.83 -26.28 -14.80
C GLY A 177 -3.91 -27.77 -15.02
N THR A 178 -3.48 -28.26 -16.20
CA THR A 178 -3.42 -29.68 -16.62
C THR A 178 -2.34 -30.49 -15.88
N ASN A 179 -1.59 -29.89 -14.98
CA ASN A 179 -0.61 -30.54 -14.12
C ASN A 179 -1.07 -30.42 -12.66
N GLU A 180 -1.58 -31.50 -12.12
CA GLU A 180 -1.81 -31.67 -10.68
C GLU A 180 -0.45 -31.65 -9.94
N TYR A 181 0.07 -30.48 -9.64
CA TYR A 181 0.99 -30.34 -8.52
C TYR A 181 0.13 -30.34 -7.27
N VAL A 182 0.07 -31.44 -6.58
CA VAL A 182 -0.44 -31.52 -5.21
C VAL A 182 0.54 -30.71 -4.34
N ARG A 183 0.34 -29.40 -4.27
CA ARG A 183 0.93 -28.60 -3.20
C ARG A 183 0.30 -29.10 -1.92
N GLY A 184 1.14 -29.44 -0.93
CA GLY A 184 0.66 -29.81 0.39
C GLY A 184 -0.39 -28.81 0.86
N GLU A 185 -1.44 -29.31 1.49
CA GLU A 185 -2.55 -28.50 1.99
C GLU A 185 -2.00 -27.34 2.86
N ILE A 186 -2.23 -26.08 2.42
CA ILE A 186 -1.78 -24.92 3.16
C ILE A 186 -2.71 -24.75 4.34
N ASP A 187 -2.18 -24.89 5.55
CA ASP A 187 -2.93 -24.64 6.78
C ASP A 187 -3.05 -23.12 7.04
N TRP A 188 -4.03 -22.52 6.39
CA TRP A 188 -4.33 -21.09 6.52
C TRP A 188 -4.61 -20.68 7.95
N ARG A 189 -5.24 -21.55 8.74
CA ARG A 189 -5.55 -21.28 10.13
C ARG A 189 -4.28 -21.16 10.97
N LYS A 190 -3.32 -22.03 10.75
CA LYS A 190 -2.02 -21.95 11.43
C LYS A 190 -1.23 -20.71 11.04
N ILE A 191 -1.32 -20.28 9.77
CA ILE A 191 -0.71 -19.00 9.33
C ILE A 191 -1.39 -17.85 10.05
N GLU A 192 -2.72 -17.80 10.10
CA GLU A 192 -3.48 -16.77 10.80
C GLU A 192 -3.11 -16.70 12.29
N ASP A 193 -3.06 -17.84 12.98
CA ASP A 193 -2.68 -17.91 14.40
C ASP A 193 -1.26 -17.34 14.61
N ASN A 194 -0.31 -17.70 13.76
CA ASN A 194 1.06 -17.19 13.82
C ASN A 194 1.13 -15.67 13.60
N LEU A 195 0.37 -15.14 12.65
CA LEU A 195 0.31 -13.70 12.38
C LEU A 195 -0.27 -12.96 13.60
N ARG A 196 -1.32 -13.48 14.24
CA ARG A 196 -1.90 -12.90 15.45
C ARG A 196 -0.90 -12.87 16.61
N VAL A 197 -0.07 -13.91 16.76
CA VAL A 197 1.02 -13.94 17.75
C VAL A 197 2.05 -12.82 17.47
N LEU A 198 2.42 -12.56 16.20
CA LEU A 198 3.35 -11.48 15.85
C LEU A 198 2.77 -10.11 16.19
N VAL A 199 1.48 -9.88 15.94
CA VAL A 199 0.78 -8.65 16.33
C VAL A 199 0.85 -8.46 17.85
N GLU A 200 0.58 -9.49 18.61
CA GLU A 200 0.63 -9.44 20.08
C GLU A 200 2.04 -9.20 20.62
N ILE A 201 3.07 -9.79 20.01
CA ILE A 201 4.47 -9.48 20.34
C ILE A 201 4.80 -8.01 20.12
N GLY A 202 4.37 -7.44 19.00
CA GLY A 202 4.54 -6.01 18.74
C GLY A 202 3.82 -5.14 19.78
N ARG A 203 2.58 -5.47 20.11
CA ARG A 203 1.78 -4.78 21.11
C ARG A 203 2.45 -4.80 22.48
N THR A 204 2.89 -5.95 22.97
CA THR A 204 3.55 -6.10 24.26
C THR A 204 4.93 -5.46 24.31
N THR A 205 5.59 -5.27 23.16
CA THR A 205 6.84 -4.50 23.07
C THR A 205 6.64 -3.04 23.44
N VAL A 206 5.48 -2.47 23.09
CA VAL A 206 5.12 -1.07 23.41
C VAL A 206 4.44 -0.95 24.76
N GLN A 207 3.74 -1.99 25.21
CA GLN A 207 2.94 -2.05 26.44
C GLN A 207 3.38 -3.21 27.36
N PRO A 208 4.58 -3.18 27.92
CA PRO A 208 5.14 -4.31 28.65
C PRO A 208 4.39 -4.69 29.95
N GLY A 209 3.42 -3.90 30.39
CA GLY A 209 2.64 -4.17 31.61
C GLY A 209 1.31 -4.92 31.40
N GLU A 210 0.89 -5.13 30.17
CA GLU A 210 -0.38 -5.78 29.81
C GLU A 210 -0.21 -7.18 29.19
N ALA A 211 0.99 -7.75 29.26
CA ALA A 211 1.23 -9.08 28.73
C ALA A 211 0.40 -10.11 29.51
N ALA A 212 -0.66 -10.64 28.89
CA ALA A 212 -1.19 -11.93 29.29
C ALA A 212 -0.04 -12.95 29.18
N ASP A 213 0.04 -13.86 30.15
CA ASP A 213 1.05 -14.95 30.22
C ASP A 213 1.03 -15.83 28.95
N ALA A 214 1.54 -15.31 27.85
CA ALA A 214 1.76 -16.08 26.64
C ALA A 214 3.16 -16.69 26.72
N GLU A 215 3.26 -17.99 26.96
CA GLU A 215 4.49 -18.75 26.76
C GLU A 215 4.91 -18.62 25.29
N TYR A 216 5.89 -17.76 25.01
CA TYR A 216 6.44 -17.59 23.67
C TYR A 216 7.35 -18.76 23.33
N GLY A 217 6.80 -19.78 22.67
CA GLY A 217 7.61 -20.74 21.95
C GLY A 217 8.34 -20.04 20.79
N SER A 218 9.66 -20.26 20.66
CA SER A 218 10.43 -19.79 19.52
C SER A 218 9.88 -20.40 18.23
N LEU A 219 9.22 -19.57 17.42
CA LEU A 219 8.64 -20.01 16.13
C LEU A 219 9.74 -19.97 15.07
N PHE A 220 10.32 -21.12 14.77
CA PHE A 220 11.14 -21.28 13.57
C PHE A 220 10.21 -21.76 12.45
N ILE A 221 9.91 -20.89 11.48
CA ILE A 221 9.34 -21.32 10.22
C ILE A 221 10.49 -21.93 9.43
N VAL A 222 10.61 -23.25 9.47
CA VAL A 222 11.49 -23.98 8.55
C VAL A 222 10.76 -24.01 7.21
N ALA A 223 11.17 -23.16 6.29
CA ALA A 223 10.84 -23.34 4.89
C ALA A 223 11.49 -24.65 4.44
N THR A 224 10.69 -25.72 4.36
CA THR A 224 11.15 -26.94 3.70
C THR A 224 11.33 -26.60 2.22
N GLY A 225 12.57 -26.46 1.82
CA GLY A 225 12.92 -26.33 0.40
C GLY A 225 12.37 -27.54 -0.38
N PRO A 226 12.19 -27.41 -1.69
CA PRO A 226 11.69 -28.51 -2.50
C PRO A 226 12.60 -29.71 -2.32
N ASP A 227 12.03 -30.84 -1.89
CA ASP A 227 12.72 -32.11 -1.87
C ASP A 227 13.29 -32.38 -3.28
N ARG A 228 14.61 -32.47 -3.36
CA ARG A 228 15.25 -33.02 -4.55
C ARG A 228 14.85 -34.48 -4.61
N LEU A 229 13.88 -34.78 -5.47
CA LEU A 229 13.69 -36.14 -5.94
C LEU A 229 14.96 -36.54 -6.70
N THR A 230 15.81 -37.25 -6.01
CA THR A 230 16.88 -38.05 -6.61
C THR A 230 16.23 -39.28 -7.22
N GLY A 231 16.40 -39.45 -8.53
CA GLY A 231 16.03 -40.68 -9.25
C GLY A 231 16.23 -40.49 -10.70
#